data_7045f2ea3f9f68b9232ea61a408ca149
#
_entry.id   7045f2ea3f9f68b9232ea61a408ca149
#
_cell.length_a   1.000
_cell.length_b   1.000
_cell.length_c   1.000
_cell.angle_alpha   90.00
_cell.angle_beta   90.00
_cell.angle_gamma   90.00
#
_symmetry.space_group_name_H-M   'P 1'
#
loop_
_entity.id
_entity.type
_entity.pdbx_description
1 polymer ?
#
loop_
_entity_poly.entity_id
_entity_poly.type
_entity_poly.pdbx_seq_one_letter_code
_entity_poly.pdbx_strand_id
1 'polypeptide(L)'
;YGRGGSRYHENKRAVTEKYMGPLIKTIMTRCIHCTRCVRFSEEIAGVDEIGALYRGEDMQITTYLEQAAAHELSANVIDLCPVGALTSRPYAFEARPWELKKTLSIDVSDAVGANITIHSKGREVMRALPRVNDDVNEEWLSDKGRYQVDGLTKRRLDRVWVRRDGRLQPAEWAEAFGMIAGALEGDKASIAAVAGDLLDAETMFAAKALVNACGSNLTEARQTGMTYDVSNLAAVNFNSTFAGIETADAILIIGSNVRWEAALINVRLRKAVKAGAKVFIIGPEWDPTYPATFLGSDLKILNRVPKALGDVMKSAKRPAVIVGAAALGKGALPAALKLVDKFDLVREGWNGFNVLHISAARMASLMLCFTLPGGMSEIAAAAPKVLLSLGGDEMDYAAFGSSLKVYIGHHGDKGAHHADIILPGASYAEKHGTYVNTEGRVQFAEKAVFAPGDAREDWTILRALADALGVTVGFDSFDQLQAAMIAAVPALGEEGLADYGALPKADGGAKFEGEITGYPSKDFYLTNPIARASEVMQRCSDELLHGADVKEAAE
;
A
#
# COMPACT_ATOMS: atom_id res chain seq x y z
N TYR A 1 10.53 43.19 -21.54
CA TYR A 1 11.16 44.31 -22.27
C TYR A 1 11.51 43.99 -23.72
N GLY A 2 10.69 43.32 -24.46
CA GLY A 2 10.89 43.01 -25.87
C GLY A 2 9.61 43.22 -26.67
N ARG A 3 9.66 42.95 -27.96
CA ARG A 3 8.46 42.98 -28.81
C ARG A 3 7.53 41.84 -28.38
N GLY A 4 6.26 42.10 -28.14
CA GLY A 4 5.25 41.11 -27.77
C GLY A 4 4.78 40.21 -28.93
N GLY A 5 5.32 40.38 -30.14
CA GLY A 5 4.97 39.58 -31.32
C GLY A 5 5.99 38.52 -31.69
N SER A 6 5.54 37.39 -32.24
CA SER A 6 6.38 36.35 -32.80
C SER A 6 7.12 36.86 -34.05
N ARG A 7 8.40 36.49 -34.21
CA ARG A 7 9.18 36.71 -35.43
C ARG A 7 9.01 35.57 -36.44
N TYR A 8 8.29 34.53 -36.07
CA TYR A 8 8.05 33.35 -36.92
C TYR A 8 6.89 33.67 -37.88
N HIS A 9 7.12 33.59 -39.17
CA HIS A 9 6.19 33.94 -40.21
C HIS A 9 5.63 32.76 -41.01
N GLU A 10 6.16 31.57 -40.78
CA GLU A 10 5.64 30.33 -41.38
C GLU A 10 4.41 29.83 -40.65
N ASN A 11 3.71 28.87 -41.25
CA ASN A 11 2.54 28.23 -40.58
C ASN A 11 2.96 27.61 -39.26
N LYS A 12 2.26 28.03 -38.21
CA LYS A 12 2.43 27.38 -36.90
C LYS A 12 1.61 26.11 -36.88
N ARG A 13 2.32 24.99 -36.65
CA ARG A 13 1.65 23.70 -36.47
C ARG A 13 0.69 23.80 -35.28
N ALA A 14 -0.56 23.40 -35.47
CA ALA A 14 -1.53 23.17 -34.41
C ALA A 14 -1.89 21.69 -34.38
N VAL A 15 -1.85 21.09 -33.19
CA VAL A 15 -2.23 19.71 -32.97
C VAL A 15 -3.41 19.69 -32.02
N THR A 16 -4.45 18.96 -32.38
CA THR A 16 -5.64 18.81 -31.52
C THR A 16 -5.27 18.10 -30.22
N GLU A 17 -5.91 18.51 -29.15
CA GLU A 17 -5.81 17.84 -27.85
C GLU A 17 -6.30 16.39 -27.96
N LYS A 18 -5.68 15.51 -27.19
CA LYS A 18 -6.03 14.09 -27.15
C LYS A 18 -6.53 13.73 -25.76
N TYR A 19 -7.51 12.86 -25.70
CA TYR A 19 -7.90 12.26 -24.44
C TYR A 19 -6.92 11.14 -24.10
N MET A 20 -6.28 11.22 -22.94
CA MET A 20 -5.33 10.20 -22.42
C MET A 20 -5.74 9.72 -21.01
N GLY A 21 -7.03 9.76 -20.70
CA GLY A 21 -7.56 9.32 -19.41
C GLY A 21 -7.76 10.45 -18.39
N PRO A 22 -8.23 10.10 -17.19
CA PRO A 22 -8.58 11.07 -16.15
C PRO A 22 -7.39 11.78 -15.52
N LEU A 23 -6.18 11.20 -15.62
CA LEU A 23 -4.97 11.69 -14.94
C LEU A 23 -4.14 12.63 -15.81
N ILE A 24 -4.14 12.45 -17.12
CA ILE A 24 -3.24 13.15 -18.03
C ILE A 24 -4.00 14.22 -18.83
N LYS A 25 -3.59 15.47 -18.66
CA LYS A 25 -4.02 16.60 -19.51
C LYS A 25 -3.02 16.80 -20.62
N THR A 26 -3.51 16.90 -21.84
CA THR A 26 -2.68 17.08 -23.03
C THR A 26 -2.70 18.53 -23.51
N ILE A 27 -1.56 19.02 -24.02
CA ILE A 27 -1.42 20.23 -24.81
C ILE A 27 -0.43 19.89 -25.93
N MET A 28 -0.93 19.16 -26.93
CA MET A 28 -0.08 18.45 -27.89
C MET A 28 0.66 19.38 -28.85
N THR A 29 0.23 20.63 -29.01
CA THR A 29 0.98 21.65 -29.73
C THR A 29 2.37 21.91 -29.11
N ARG A 30 2.56 21.63 -27.80
CA ARG A 30 3.86 21.74 -27.10
C ARG A 30 4.78 20.55 -27.30
N CYS A 31 4.30 19.45 -27.88
CA CYS A 31 5.06 18.21 -28.02
C CYS A 31 6.26 18.40 -28.96
N ILE A 32 7.45 17.99 -28.50
CA ILE A 32 8.70 18.02 -29.28
C ILE A 32 9.09 16.64 -29.83
N HIS A 33 8.19 15.67 -29.79
CA HIS A 33 8.37 14.30 -30.29
C HIS A 33 9.61 13.57 -29.73
N CYS A 34 9.96 13.83 -28.48
CA CYS A 34 11.12 13.19 -27.83
C CYS A 34 10.89 11.70 -27.51
N THR A 35 9.68 11.21 -27.67
CA THR A 35 9.22 9.81 -27.47
C THR A 35 9.43 9.23 -26.08
N ARG A 36 9.78 10.03 -25.06
CA ARG A 36 9.98 9.54 -23.68
C ARG A 36 8.74 8.85 -23.11
N CYS A 37 7.54 9.39 -23.34
CA CYS A 37 6.27 8.80 -22.92
C CYS A 37 6.00 7.46 -23.61
N VAL A 38 6.27 7.35 -24.92
CA VAL A 38 6.14 6.10 -25.69
C VAL A 38 7.08 5.04 -25.12
N ARG A 39 8.38 5.38 -25.00
CA ARG A 39 9.38 4.45 -24.46
C ARG A 39 9.10 4.03 -23.02
N PHE A 40 8.58 4.93 -22.20
CA PHE A 40 8.17 4.58 -20.83
C PHE A 40 7.05 3.53 -20.82
N SER A 41 6.00 3.77 -21.61
CA SER A 41 4.88 2.81 -21.70
C SER A 41 5.35 1.44 -22.17
N GLU A 42 6.13 1.40 -23.26
CA GLU A 42 6.64 0.16 -23.86
C GLU A 42 7.73 -0.51 -23.01
N GLU A 43 8.75 0.26 -22.57
CA GLU A 43 9.95 -0.33 -21.98
C GLU A 43 9.82 -0.59 -20.48
N ILE A 44 9.15 0.31 -19.75
CA ILE A 44 9.02 0.26 -18.28
C ILE A 44 7.68 -0.36 -17.87
N ALA A 45 6.57 0.24 -18.30
CA ALA A 45 5.22 -0.27 -17.94
C ALA A 45 4.87 -1.57 -18.68
N GLY A 46 5.37 -1.74 -19.91
CA GLY A 46 5.14 -2.95 -20.71
C GLY A 46 3.81 -2.97 -21.44
N VAL A 47 3.28 -1.80 -21.76
CA VAL A 47 2.00 -1.62 -22.46
C VAL A 47 2.17 -0.67 -23.64
N ASP A 48 1.53 -0.99 -24.76
CA ASP A 48 1.63 -0.24 -26.03
C ASP A 48 0.45 0.74 -26.19
N GLU A 49 0.12 1.49 -25.12
CA GLU A 49 -1.02 2.39 -25.11
C GLU A 49 -0.73 3.75 -25.77
N ILE A 50 0.52 4.21 -25.71
CA ILE A 50 0.96 5.49 -26.26
C ILE A 50 1.93 5.22 -27.42
N GLY A 51 1.62 5.80 -28.58
CA GLY A 51 2.42 5.61 -29.79
C GLY A 51 2.62 6.89 -30.58
N ALA A 52 3.39 6.78 -31.68
CA ALA A 52 3.61 7.87 -32.63
C ALA A 52 2.89 7.53 -33.95
N LEU A 53 2.03 8.43 -34.40
CA LEU A 53 1.37 8.35 -35.69
C LEU A 53 1.98 9.35 -36.66
N TYR A 54 1.93 9.02 -37.95
CA TYR A 54 2.50 9.80 -39.05
C TYR A 54 4.04 9.91 -38.98
N ARG A 55 4.63 10.82 -39.73
CA ARG A 55 6.08 11.03 -39.81
C ARG A 55 6.44 12.47 -40.16
N GLY A 56 7.71 12.88 -39.92
CA GLY A 56 8.20 14.21 -40.21
C GLY A 56 7.43 15.28 -39.42
N GLU A 57 7.05 16.35 -40.06
CA GLU A 57 6.33 17.47 -39.44
C GLU A 57 4.93 17.07 -38.92
N ASP A 58 4.32 16.07 -39.54
CA ASP A 58 2.99 15.60 -39.19
C ASP A 58 2.97 14.58 -38.06
N MET A 59 4.12 14.13 -37.58
CA MET A 59 4.20 13.14 -36.48
C MET A 59 3.47 13.65 -35.26
N GLN A 60 2.62 12.81 -34.67
CA GLN A 60 1.85 13.08 -33.46
C GLN A 60 2.01 11.94 -32.46
N ILE A 61 2.17 12.29 -31.19
CA ILE A 61 2.06 11.34 -30.08
C ILE A 61 0.60 11.27 -29.66
N THR A 62 0.07 10.07 -29.60
CA THR A 62 -1.34 9.81 -29.26
C THR A 62 -1.50 8.42 -28.63
N THR A 63 -2.65 8.15 -28.06
CA THR A 63 -3.04 6.81 -27.67
C THR A 63 -3.72 6.07 -28.84
N TYR A 64 -3.76 4.73 -28.78
CA TYR A 64 -4.44 3.93 -29.78
C TYR A 64 -5.94 4.20 -29.75
N LEU A 65 -6.51 4.60 -30.89
CA LEU A 65 -7.93 4.96 -31.05
C LEU A 65 -8.47 5.94 -29.98
N GLU A 66 -7.60 6.84 -29.47
CA GLU A 66 -7.95 7.80 -28.43
C GLU A 66 -8.47 7.15 -27.12
N GLN A 67 -8.09 5.89 -26.86
CA GLN A 67 -8.34 5.24 -25.58
C GLN A 67 -7.49 5.88 -24.47
N ALA A 68 -7.96 5.74 -23.23
CA ALA A 68 -7.20 6.21 -22.08
C ALA A 68 -5.88 5.43 -21.92
N ALA A 69 -4.85 6.08 -21.41
CA ALA A 69 -3.70 5.39 -20.84
C ALA A 69 -4.13 4.82 -19.49
N ALA A 70 -4.31 3.49 -19.44
CA ALA A 70 -5.04 2.83 -18.35
C ALA A 70 -4.14 2.00 -17.41
N HIS A 71 -2.81 1.99 -17.64
CA HIS A 71 -1.93 1.20 -16.79
C HIS A 71 -1.60 1.92 -15.46
N GLU A 72 -1.25 1.17 -14.46
CA GLU A 72 -1.07 1.57 -13.05
C GLU A 72 0.04 2.60 -12.80
N LEU A 73 0.84 2.89 -13.83
CA LEU A 73 1.99 3.81 -13.79
C LEU A 73 1.84 4.95 -14.81
N SER A 74 0.64 5.14 -15.39
CA SER A 74 0.41 6.02 -16.53
C SER A 74 0.86 7.46 -16.28
N ALA A 75 0.69 7.96 -15.09
CA ALA A 75 1.01 9.34 -14.74
C ALA A 75 2.52 9.65 -14.66
N ASN A 76 3.41 8.67 -14.67
CA ASN A 76 4.86 8.94 -14.73
C ASN A 76 5.28 9.62 -16.03
N VAL A 77 4.50 9.51 -17.11
CA VAL A 77 4.78 10.23 -18.36
C VAL A 77 4.69 11.75 -18.18
N ILE A 78 3.97 12.23 -17.15
CA ILE A 78 3.88 13.65 -16.80
C ILE A 78 5.24 14.19 -16.36
N ASP A 79 5.93 13.44 -15.48
CA ASP A 79 7.26 13.83 -14.97
C ASP A 79 8.32 13.72 -16.06
N LEU A 80 8.17 12.75 -16.98
CA LEU A 80 9.08 12.53 -18.09
C LEU A 80 8.93 13.56 -19.20
N CYS A 81 7.76 14.22 -19.34
CA CYS A 81 7.50 15.18 -20.40
C CYS A 81 8.25 16.51 -20.16
N PRO A 82 9.29 16.85 -20.98
CA PRO A 82 10.15 18.00 -20.68
C PRO A 82 9.52 19.36 -21.03
N VAL A 83 8.36 19.38 -21.69
CA VAL A 83 7.78 20.60 -22.30
C VAL A 83 6.34 20.90 -21.86
N GLY A 84 5.78 20.15 -20.93
CA GLY A 84 4.39 20.36 -20.48
C GLY A 84 3.34 20.08 -21.56
N ALA A 85 3.66 19.23 -22.53
CA ALA A 85 2.67 18.65 -23.44
C ALA A 85 1.76 17.66 -22.73
N LEU A 86 2.29 16.96 -21.74
CA LEU A 86 1.56 16.09 -20.81
C LEU A 86 1.70 16.69 -19.42
N THR A 87 0.57 16.95 -18.75
CA THR A 87 0.52 17.54 -17.41
C THR A 87 -0.52 16.81 -16.55
N SER A 88 -0.40 16.93 -15.24
CA SER A 88 -1.37 16.36 -14.32
C SER A 88 -2.72 17.04 -14.47
N ARG A 89 -3.76 16.32 -14.91
CA ARG A 89 -5.12 16.87 -15.04
C ARG A 89 -5.67 17.35 -13.70
N PRO A 90 -5.58 16.61 -12.59
CA PRO A 90 -6.09 17.05 -11.31
C PRO A 90 -5.35 18.24 -10.68
N TYR A 91 -4.09 18.47 -11.09
CA TYR A 91 -3.23 19.50 -10.48
C TYR A 91 -2.92 20.68 -11.42
N ALA A 92 -3.23 20.58 -12.72
CA ALA A 92 -2.84 21.60 -13.69
C ALA A 92 -3.42 22.98 -13.30
N PHE A 93 -2.51 23.96 -13.13
CA PHE A 93 -2.80 25.37 -12.82
C PHE A 93 -3.25 25.68 -11.37
N GLU A 94 -3.21 24.69 -10.44
CA GLU A 94 -3.65 24.90 -9.04
C GLU A 94 -2.63 25.69 -8.22
N ALA A 95 -1.34 25.41 -8.34
CA ALA A 95 -0.30 26.13 -7.60
C ALA A 95 1.03 26.17 -8.35
N ARG A 96 1.90 27.11 -7.95
CA ARG A 96 3.26 27.21 -8.44
C ARG A 96 4.24 26.47 -7.52
N PRO A 97 5.34 25.88 -8.03
CA PRO A 97 6.27 25.09 -7.22
C PRO A 97 6.89 25.83 -6.03
N TRP A 98 7.06 27.15 -6.13
CA TRP A 98 7.63 27.98 -5.06
C TRP A 98 6.64 28.32 -3.94
N GLU A 99 5.34 28.09 -4.14
CA GLU A 99 4.31 28.27 -3.13
C GLU A 99 4.18 27.05 -2.22
N LEU A 100 4.84 25.93 -2.56
CA LEU A 100 4.64 24.66 -1.94
C LEU A 100 5.75 24.33 -0.94
N LYS A 101 5.35 23.89 0.25
CA LYS A 101 6.24 23.22 1.20
C LYS A 101 6.44 21.78 0.73
N LYS A 102 7.70 21.33 0.74
CA LYS A 102 8.08 19.94 0.42
C LYS A 102 8.39 19.20 1.70
N THR A 103 7.78 18.03 1.89
CA THR A 103 7.97 17.17 3.06
C THR A 103 8.27 15.75 2.60
N LEU A 104 9.28 15.12 3.16
CA LEU A 104 9.65 13.75 2.86
C LEU A 104 8.64 12.79 3.49
N SER A 105 8.20 11.80 2.72
CA SER A 105 7.21 10.83 3.19
C SER A 105 7.34 9.51 2.43
N ILE A 106 6.45 8.58 2.78
CA ILE A 106 6.36 7.24 2.21
C ILE A 106 4.95 7.04 1.69
N ASP A 107 4.81 6.39 0.55
CA ASP A 107 3.52 5.92 0.04
C ASP A 107 3.04 4.73 0.86
N VAL A 108 1.90 4.89 1.51
CA VAL A 108 1.26 3.86 2.35
C VAL A 108 0.14 3.10 1.60
N SER A 109 -0.03 3.35 0.30
CA SER A 109 -1.11 2.74 -0.48
C SER A 109 -0.90 1.25 -0.76
N ASP A 110 0.33 0.76 -0.63
CA ASP A 110 0.70 -0.65 -0.72
C ASP A 110 1.93 -0.98 0.15
N ALA A 111 2.40 -2.21 0.11
CA ALA A 111 3.52 -2.67 0.92
C ALA A 111 4.92 -2.42 0.29
N VAL A 112 4.98 -1.76 -0.86
CA VAL A 112 6.27 -1.38 -1.47
C VAL A 112 6.91 -0.24 -0.68
N GLY A 113 6.09 0.68 -0.17
CA GLY A 113 6.57 1.82 0.59
C GLY A 113 7.42 2.75 -0.29
N ALA A 114 6.90 3.14 -1.47
CA ALA A 114 7.60 4.03 -2.38
C ALA A 114 7.96 5.36 -1.71
N ASN A 115 9.15 5.84 -1.97
CA ASN A 115 9.61 7.12 -1.43
C ASN A 115 8.95 8.28 -2.17
N ILE A 116 8.28 9.15 -1.44
CA ILE A 116 7.57 10.29 -2.00
C ILE A 116 7.97 11.62 -1.35
N THR A 117 7.70 12.69 -2.05
CA THR A 117 7.69 14.05 -1.50
C THR A 117 6.26 14.58 -1.55
N ILE A 118 5.70 14.88 -0.39
CA ILE A 118 4.40 15.54 -0.27
C ILE A 118 4.60 17.04 -0.45
N HIS A 119 3.85 17.62 -1.36
CA HIS A 119 3.81 19.05 -1.58
C HIS A 119 2.51 19.62 -1.00
N SER A 120 2.63 20.52 -0.02
CA SER A 120 1.49 21.14 0.66
C SER A 120 1.47 22.65 0.51
N LYS A 121 0.27 23.23 0.53
CA LYS A 121 0.02 24.68 0.57
C LYS A 121 -0.91 24.99 1.75
N GLY A 122 -0.37 25.66 2.77
CA GLY A 122 -1.11 25.88 4.00
C GLY A 122 -1.40 24.55 4.73
N ARG A 123 -2.67 24.18 4.84
CA ARG A 123 -3.13 22.94 5.49
C ARG A 123 -3.49 21.82 4.51
N GLU A 124 -3.35 22.05 3.22
CA GLU A 124 -3.80 21.13 2.18
C GLU A 124 -2.61 20.47 1.48
N VAL A 125 -2.74 19.15 1.25
CA VAL A 125 -1.81 18.40 0.41
C VAL A 125 -2.24 18.60 -1.04
N MET A 126 -1.36 19.21 -1.83
CA MET A 126 -1.64 19.55 -3.23
C MET A 126 -1.28 18.42 -4.19
N ARG A 127 -0.19 17.69 -3.91
CA ARG A 127 0.26 16.56 -4.72
C ARG A 127 1.32 15.73 -4.00
N ALA A 128 1.46 14.46 -4.43
CA ALA A 128 2.59 13.61 -4.12
C ALA A 128 3.42 13.37 -5.38
N LEU A 129 4.74 13.43 -5.25
CA LEU A 129 5.69 13.15 -6.32
C LEU A 129 6.69 12.09 -5.88
N PRO A 130 7.20 11.24 -6.79
CA PRO A 130 8.23 10.27 -6.45
C PRO A 130 9.52 10.99 -6.00
N ARG A 131 10.18 10.41 -5.04
CA ARG A 131 11.55 10.73 -4.64
C ARG A 131 12.43 9.57 -5.04
N VAL A 132 13.50 9.85 -5.76
CA VAL A 132 14.40 8.82 -6.28
C VAL A 132 14.95 7.96 -5.13
N ASN A 133 14.77 6.66 -5.26
CA ASN A 133 15.41 5.64 -4.42
C ASN A 133 15.60 4.38 -5.27
N ASP A 134 16.84 4.15 -5.72
CA ASP A 134 17.19 3.05 -6.62
C ASP A 134 16.88 1.68 -6.04
N ASP A 135 16.91 1.54 -4.72
CA ASP A 135 16.60 0.28 -4.03
C ASP A 135 15.11 -0.02 -3.98
N VAL A 136 14.24 1.00 -3.90
CA VAL A 136 12.79 0.84 -3.67
C VAL A 136 11.99 1.08 -4.96
N ASN A 137 11.80 2.34 -5.31
CA ASN A 137 10.89 2.77 -6.38
C ASN A 137 11.60 3.34 -7.61
N GLU A 138 12.93 3.40 -7.62
CA GLU A 138 13.69 4.13 -8.64
C GLU A 138 13.16 5.57 -8.77
N GLU A 139 12.69 5.96 -9.94
CA GLU A 139 12.12 7.27 -10.24
C GLU A 139 10.58 7.23 -10.32
N TRP A 140 9.97 6.07 -10.09
CA TRP A 140 8.57 5.80 -10.41
C TRP A 140 7.66 5.86 -9.19
N LEU A 141 6.38 6.16 -9.45
CA LEU A 141 5.31 6.11 -8.46
C LEU A 141 4.04 5.55 -9.10
N SER A 142 3.30 4.74 -8.37
CA SER A 142 2.00 4.24 -8.80
C SER A 142 0.97 5.38 -8.91
N ASP A 143 0.00 5.25 -9.81
CA ASP A 143 -1.01 6.27 -10.01
C ASP A 143 -1.86 6.49 -8.74
N LYS A 144 -2.15 5.43 -7.97
CA LYS A 144 -2.83 5.57 -6.69
C LYS A 144 -1.97 6.29 -5.64
N GLY A 145 -0.68 5.97 -5.52
CA GLY A 145 0.23 6.65 -4.60
C GLY A 145 0.38 8.14 -4.92
N ARG A 146 0.24 8.49 -6.20
CA ARG A 146 0.34 9.88 -6.67
C ARG A 146 -0.96 10.67 -6.46
N TYR A 147 -2.13 10.07 -6.69
CA TYR A 147 -3.39 10.79 -6.84
C TYR A 147 -4.44 10.53 -5.77
N GLN A 148 -4.22 9.62 -4.83
CA GLN A 148 -5.15 9.48 -3.70
C GLN A 148 -5.16 10.70 -2.76
N VAL A 149 -4.29 11.69 -2.98
CA VAL A 149 -4.07 12.83 -2.06
C VAL A 149 -5.28 13.75 -1.92
N ASP A 150 -6.16 13.87 -2.92
CA ASP A 150 -7.41 14.62 -2.80
C ASP A 150 -8.36 13.98 -1.78
N GLY A 151 -8.29 12.67 -1.59
CA GLY A 151 -8.99 11.94 -0.54
C GLY A 151 -8.61 12.39 0.87
N LEU A 152 -7.40 12.93 1.08
CA LEU A 152 -6.96 13.43 2.39
C LEU A 152 -7.82 14.58 2.93
N THR A 153 -8.60 15.25 2.11
CA THR A 153 -9.53 16.31 2.52
C THR A 153 -10.99 15.87 2.52
N LYS A 154 -11.31 14.69 1.98
CA LYS A 154 -12.68 14.19 1.81
C LYS A 154 -13.04 13.15 2.88
N ARG A 155 -14.31 13.10 3.26
CA ARG A 155 -14.84 12.14 4.26
C ARG A 155 -14.02 12.05 5.56
N ARG A 156 -13.43 13.18 5.98
CA ARG A 156 -12.57 13.23 7.16
C ARG A 156 -13.37 13.16 8.45
N LEU A 157 -12.84 12.39 9.39
CA LEU A 157 -13.30 12.39 10.77
C LEU A 157 -12.58 13.53 11.50
N ASP A 158 -13.33 14.56 11.88
CA ASP A 158 -12.82 15.82 12.44
C ASP A 158 -13.23 16.05 13.90
N ARG A 159 -14.07 15.17 14.47
CA ARG A 159 -14.57 15.25 15.86
C ARG A 159 -14.93 13.88 16.40
N VAL A 160 -15.14 13.80 17.71
CA VAL A 160 -15.60 12.58 18.38
C VAL A 160 -17.08 12.33 18.04
N TRP A 161 -17.43 11.06 17.84
CA TRP A 161 -18.79 10.60 17.63
C TRP A 161 -19.09 9.42 18.55
N VAL A 162 -20.33 9.40 19.07
CA VAL A 162 -20.85 8.30 19.88
C VAL A 162 -22.19 7.85 19.30
N ARG A 163 -22.43 6.54 19.27
CA ARG A 163 -23.70 5.99 18.79
C ARG A 163 -24.74 6.02 19.90
N ARG A 164 -25.83 6.78 19.66
CA ARG A 164 -27.00 6.86 20.51
C ARG A 164 -28.23 6.57 19.66
N ASP A 165 -29.11 5.67 20.15
CA ASP A 165 -30.33 5.26 19.44
C ASP A 165 -30.05 4.82 17.98
N GLY A 166 -28.95 4.07 17.77
CA GLY A 166 -28.54 3.57 16.46
C GLY A 166 -27.89 4.59 15.52
N ARG A 167 -27.76 5.87 15.92
CA ARG A 167 -27.18 6.95 15.10
C ARG A 167 -25.91 7.52 15.75
N LEU A 168 -24.89 7.77 14.94
CA LEU A 168 -23.70 8.50 15.39
C LEU A 168 -24.05 9.98 15.61
N GLN A 169 -23.71 10.51 16.78
CA GLN A 169 -23.92 11.88 17.20
C GLN A 169 -22.60 12.47 17.70
N PRO A 170 -22.34 13.76 17.47
CA PRO A 170 -21.17 14.44 18.02
C PRO A 170 -21.12 14.30 19.56
N ALA A 171 -19.92 14.13 20.08
CA ALA A 171 -19.67 13.97 21.51
C ALA A 171 -18.34 14.61 21.90
N GLU A 172 -18.10 14.76 23.20
CA GLU A 172 -16.84 15.24 23.75
C GLU A 172 -15.89 14.06 24.05
N TRP A 173 -14.58 14.33 24.04
CA TRP A 173 -13.55 13.35 24.37
C TRP A 173 -13.79 12.67 25.74
N ALA A 174 -14.14 13.46 26.76
CA ALA A 174 -14.38 12.97 28.11
C ALA A 174 -15.56 11.99 28.17
N GLU A 175 -16.63 12.23 27.40
CA GLU A 175 -17.76 11.33 27.31
C GLU A 175 -17.36 9.99 26.66
N ALA A 176 -16.67 10.04 25.52
CA ALA A 176 -16.22 8.83 24.81
C ALA A 176 -15.29 7.98 25.70
N PHE A 177 -14.32 8.61 26.36
CA PHE A 177 -13.41 7.90 27.27
C PHE A 177 -14.14 7.34 28.48
N GLY A 178 -15.10 8.09 29.03
CA GLY A 178 -15.95 7.62 30.12
C GLY A 178 -16.77 6.37 29.77
N MET A 179 -17.31 6.30 28.53
CA MET A 179 -18.03 5.13 28.03
C MET A 179 -17.09 3.91 27.89
N ILE A 180 -15.88 4.11 27.36
CA ILE A 180 -14.89 3.04 27.23
C ILE A 180 -14.49 2.52 28.62
N ALA A 181 -14.17 3.43 29.55
CA ALA A 181 -13.80 3.09 30.92
C ALA A 181 -14.93 2.35 31.64
N GLY A 182 -16.18 2.80 31.48
CA GLY A 182 -17.35 2.14 32.04
C GLY A 182 -17.55 0.72 31.49
N ALA A 183 -17.31 0.49 30.21
CA ALA A 183 -17.39 -0.85 29.61
C ALA A 183 -16.33 -1.82 30.17
N LEU A 184 -15.18 -1.30 30.61
CA LEU A 184 -14.07 -2.07 31.19
C LEU A 184 -14.08 -2.08 32.72
N GLU A 185 -15.11 -1.50 33.37
CA GLU A 185 -15.19 -1.51 34.83
C GLU A 185 -15.21 -2.93 35.37
N GLY A 186 -14.35 -3.19 36.35
CA GLY A 186 -14.17 -4.51 36.98
C GLY A 186 -13.35 -5.53 36.14
N ASP A 187 -13.10 -5.28 34.85
CA ASP A 187 -12.33 -6.19 34.00
C ASP A 187 -11.63 -5.43 32.86
N LYS A 188 -10.51 -4.79 33.17
CA LYS A 188 -9.72 -4.04 32.18
C LYS A 188 -9.06 -4.94 31.13
N ALA A 189 -8.85 -6.22 31.45
CA ALA A 189 -8.22 -7.17 30.54
C ALA A 189 -9.13 -7.57 29.36
N SER A 190 -10.43 -7.24 29.42
CA SER A 190 -11.39 -7.52 28.35
C SER A 190 -11.32 -6.49 27.21
N ILE A 191 -10.11 -6.16 26.76
CA ILE A 191 -9.81 -5.22 25.68
C ILE A 191 -8.95 -5.89 24.62
N ALA A 192 -9.24 -5.59 23.35
CA ALA A 192 -8.43 -6.01 22.21
C ALA A 192 -8.16 -4.84 21.26
N ALA A 193 -7.08 -4.91 20.47
CA ALA A 193 -6.77 -3.93 19.44
C ALA A 193 -6.50 -4.61 18.09
N VAL A 194 -7.09 -4.06 17.04
CA VAL A 194 -6.88 -4.48 15.65
C VAL A 194 -6.30 -3.33 14.84
N ALA A 195 -5.17 -3.57 14.19
CA ALA A 195 -4.50 -2.59 13.36
C ALA A 195 -4.94 -2.71 11.90
N GLY A 196 -5.25 -1.57 11.27
CA GLY A 196 -5.52 -1.42 9.85
C GLY A 196 -4.24 -1.35 9.01
N ASP A 197 -4.43 -1.25 7.69
CA ASP A 197 -3.36 -1.44 6.72
C ASP A 197 -2.43 -0.22 6.52
N LEU A 198 -2.84 0.98 6.99
CA LEU A 198 -2.12 2.24 6.77
C LEU A 198 -1.37 2.74 8.01
N LEU A 199 -1.33 1.96 9.10
CA LEU A 199 -0.78 2.41 10.37
C LEU A 199 0.75 2.42 10.40
N ASP A 200 1.28 3.39 11.14
CA ASP A 200 2.69 3.49 11.52
C ASP A 200 3.03 2.57 12.71
N ALA A 201 4.31 2.31 12.90
CA ALA A 201 4.82 1.45 13.97
C ALA A 201 4.56 2.04 15.36
N GLU A 202 4.65 3.36 15.52
CA GLU A 202 4.45 4.07 16.78
C GLU A 202 3.01 3.91 17.29
N THR A 203 2.02 4.05 16.40
CA THR A 203 0.62 3.83 16.75
C THR A 203 0.36 2.39 17.19
N MET A 204 0.92 1.40 16.46
CA MET A 204 0.79 -0.01 16.83
C MET A 204 1.49 -0.32 18.16
N PHE A 205 2.68 0.22 18.39
CA PHE A 205 3.39 0.05 19.66
C PHE A 205 2.62 0.67 20.83
N ALA A 206 2.09 1.88 20.66
CA ALA A 206 1.27 2.54 21.67
C ALA A 206 0.00 1.76 22.01
N ALA A 207 -0.69 1.20 21.01
CA ALA A 207 -1.86 0.37 21.21
C ALA A 207 -1.53 -0.94 21.94
N LYS A 208 -0.42 -1.58 21.58
CA LYS A 208 0.06 -2.79 22.27
C LYS A 208 0.42 -2.49 23.72
N ALA A 209 1.10 -1.38 23.98
CA ALA A 209 1.45 -0.94 25.34
C ALA A 209 0.18 -0.73 26.18
N LEU A 210 -0.85 -0.08 25.63
CA LEU A 210 -2.14 0.12 26.30
C LEU A 210 -2.85 -1.20 26.63
N VAL A 211 -2.98 -2.10 25.63
CA VAL A 211 -3.62 -3.40 25.80
C VAL A 211 -2.89 -4.22 26.86
N ASN A 212 -1.55 -4.26 26.82
CA ASN A 212 -0.73 -4.95 27.83
C ASN A 212 -0.86 -4.33 29.21
N ALA A 213 -0.90 -2.99 29.34
CA ALA A 213 -1.10 -2.29 30.61
C ALA A 213 -2.49 -2.58 31.23
N CYS A 214 -3.49 -2.89 30.41
CA CYS A 214 -4.79 -3.37 30.85
C CYS A 214 -4.80 -4.85 31.27
N GLY A 215 -3.71 -5.59 31.06
CA GLY A 215 -3.59 -7.03 31.37
C GLY A 215 -4.04 -7.96 30.25
N SER A 216 -4.23 -7.46 29.04
CA SER A 216 -4.55 -8.22 27.83
C SER A 216 -3.34 -8.34 26.90
N ASN A 217 -3.35 -9.32 26.00
CA ASN A 217 -2.39 -9.46 24.90
C ASN A 217 -3.07 -9.57 23.53
N LEU A 218 -4.36 -9.26 23.46
CA LEU A 218 -5.18 -9.43 22.27
C LEU A 218 -4.91 -8.31 21.25
N THR A 219 -3.86 -8.48 20.44
CA THR A 219 -3.48 -7.55 19.38
C THR A 219 -3.29 -8.26 18.04
N GLU A 220 -3.91 -7.78 16.95
CA GLU A 220 -3.81 -8.40 15.63
C GLU A 220 -3.80 -7.35 14.52
N ALA A 221 -2.94 -7.53 13.50
CA ALA A 221 -2.87 -6.65 12.33
C ALA A 221 -3.32 -7.31 11.03
N ARG A 222 -3.53 -8.63 11.02
CA ARG A 222 -4.03 -9.36 9.84
C ARG A 222 -5.55 -9.31 9.82
N GLN A 223 -6.10 -8.08 9.71
CA GLN A 223 -7.53 -7.76 9.85
C GLN A 223 -8.46 -8.57 8.92
N THR A 224 -7.96 -9.08 7.78
CA THR A 224 -8.71 -9.92 6.84
C THR A 224 -8.79 -11.39 7.23
N GLY A 225 -8.30 -11.76 8.43
CA GLY A 225 -8.37 -13.11 8.96
C GLY A 225 -7.28 -14.08 8.47
N MET A 226 -6.27 -13.59 7.77
CA MET A 226 -5.12 -14.42 7.39
C MET A 226 -4.36 -14.90 8.64
N THR A 227 -4.03 -16.19 8.68
CA THR A 227 -3.18 -16.77 9.72
C THR A 227 -2.01 -17.49 9.08
N TYR A 228 -0.81 -17.18 9.51
CA TYR A 228 0.43 -17.84 9.13
C TYR A 228 1.44 -17.68 10.26
N ASP A 229 2.43 -18.58 10.32
CA ASP A 229 3.48 -18.53 11.32
C ASP A 229 4.36 -17.30 11.11
N VAL A 230 4.54 -16.53 12.16
CA VAL A 230 5.34 -15.29 12.21
C VAL A 230 6.52 -15.41 13.19
N SER A 231 6.81 -16.60 13.69
CA SER A 231 7.91 -16.84 14.63
C SER A 231 9.28 -16.56 14.03
N ASN A 232 9.38 -16.61 12.70
CA ASN A 232 10.59 -16.27 11.96
C ASN A 232 10.25 -15.23 10.86
N LEU A 233 10.77 -14.04 11.01
CA LEU A 233 10.49 -12.92 10.08
C LEU A 233 11.09 -13.13 8.69
N ALA A 234 12.19 -13.87 8.54
CA ALA A 234 12.73 -14.20 7.22
C ALA A 234 11.76 -15.05 6.39
N ALA A 235 10.90 -15.86 7.03
CA ALA A 235 9.90 -16.67 6.34
C ALA A 235 8.71 -15.84 5.79
N VAL A 236 8.60 -14.59 6.19
CA VAL A 236 7.49 -13.70 5.80
C VAL A 236 7.99 -12.37 5.22
N ASN A 237 9.26 -12.31 4.82
CA ASN A 237 9.90 -11.14 4.24
C ASN A 237 10.18 -11.32 2.74
N PHE A 238 10.37 -10.23 2.00
CA PHE A 238 10.82 -10.24 0.61
C PHE A 238 12.36 -10.22 0.57
N ASN A 239 12.98 -11.40 0.74
CA ASN A 239 14.40 -11.52 1.06
C ASN A 239 15.36 -11.21 -0.10
N SER A 240 14.93 -11.34 -1.37
CA SER A 240 15.81 -11.00 -2.51
C SER A 240 16.10 -9.51 -2.63
N THR A 241 15.37 -8.66 -1.91
CA THR A 241 15.23 -7.22 -2.11
C THR A 241 14.58 -6.84 -3.46
N PHE A 242 14.06 -5.62 -3.58
CA PHE A 242 13.43 -5.18 -4.83
C PHE A 242 14.45 -4.99 -5.95
N ALA A 243 15.63 -4.46 -5.63
CA ALA A 243 16.70 -4.35 -6.60
C ALA A 243 17.27 -5.73 -6.95
N GLY A 244 17.40 -6.62 -5.96
CA GLY A 244 17.95 -7.97 -6.16
C GLY A 244 17.11 -8.85 -7.07
N ILE A 245 15.76 -8.76 -7.01
CA ILE A 245 14.86 -9.61 -7.83
C ILE A 245 15.07 -9.41 -9.34
N GLU A 246 15.58 -8.27 -9.78
CA GLU A 246 15.92 -8.01 -11.18
C GLU A 246 16.97 -8.98 -11.72
N THR A 247 17.75 -9.60 -10.84
CA THR A 247 18.83 -10.52 -11.21
C THR A 247 18.39 -11.99 -11.20
N ALA A 248 17.14 -12.27 -10.82
CA ALA A 248 16.58 -13.62 -10.88
C ALA A 248 16.45 -14.10 -12.33
N ASP A 249 16.73 -15.37 -12.57
CA ASP A 249 16.66 -16.00 -13.91
C ASP A 249 15.51 -17.02 -14.03
N ALA A 250 14.89 -17.40 -12.91
CA ALA A 250 13.64 -18.18 -12.87
C ALA A 250 12.79 -17.72 -11.69
N ILE A 251 11.52 -17.40 -11.92
CA ILE A 251 10.63 -16.83 -10.92
C ILE A 251 9.32 -17.61 -10.89
N LEU A 252 8.89 -18.03 -9.71
CA LEU A 252 7.58 -18.62 -9.45
C LEU A 252 6.76 -17.69 -8.57
N ILE A 253 5.64 -17.18 -9.08
CA ILE A 253 4.69 -16.35 -8.34
C ILE A 253 3.52 -17.24 -7.90
N ILE A 254 3.17 -17.21 -6.61
CA ILE A 254 2.12 -18.04 -6.01
C ILE A 254 1.09 -17.12 -5.35
N GLY A 255 -0.09 -17.00 -5.94
CA GLY A 255 -1.22 -16.29 -5.33
C GLY A 255 -1.04 -14.79 -5.17
N SER A 256 -0.47 -14.13 -6.18
CA SER A 256 -0.40 -12.67 -6.26
C SER A 256 -0.67 -12.19 -7.68
N ASN A 257 -1.44 -11.11 -7.78
CA ASN A 257 -1.43 -10.23 -8.94
C ASN A 257 -0.45 -9.08 -8.66
N VAL A 258 0.82 -9.32 -8.94
CA VAL A 258 1.91 -8.37 -8.61
C VAL A 258 1.70 -7.02 -9.30
N ARG A 259 1.08 -7.00 -10.48
CA ARG A 259 0.78 -5.75 -11.21
C ARG A 259 -0.10 -4.81 -10.38
N TRP A 260 -1.12 -5.33 -9.68
CA TRP A 260 -2.05 -4.52 -8.89
C TRP A 260 -1.66 -4.41 -7.41
N GLU A 261 -1.03 -5.45 -6.86
CA GLU A 261 -0.65 -5.50 -5.45
C GLU A 261 0.65 -4.75 -5.17
N ALA A 262 1.56 -4.71 -6.17
CA ALA A 262 2.87 -4.07 -6.05
C ALA A 262 3.40 -3.64 -7.44
N ALA A 263 2.77 -2.65 -8.05
CA ALA A 263 3.06 -2.23 -9.43
C ALA A 263 4.55 -1.96 -9.69
N LEU A 264 5.27 -1.38 -8.73
CA LEU A 264 6.70 -1.08 -8.86
C LEU A 264 7.57 -2.35 -8.81
N ILE A 265 7.15 -3.39 -8.07
CA ILE A 265 7.83 -4.70 -8.12
C ILE A 265 7.57 -5.37 -9.47
N ASN A 266 6.37 -5.19 -10.06
CA ASN A 266 6.08 -5.72 -11.39
C ASN A 266 7.04 -5.15 -12.45
N VAL A 267 7.42 -3.86 -12.35
CA VAL A 267 8.48 -3.26 -13.20
C VAL A 267 9.81 -3.98 -13.02
N ARG A 268 10.21 -4.29 -11.79
CA ARG A 268 11.44 -5.03 -11.50
C ARG A 268 11.43 -6.44 -12.10
N LEU A 269 10.29 -7.14 -11.99
CA LEU A 269 10.09 -8.46 -12.63
C LEU A 269 10.17 -8.37 -14.15
N ARG A 270 9.59 -7.33 -14.74
CA ARG A 270 9.70 -7.08 -16.18
C ARG A 270 11.16 -6.90 -16.63
N LYS A 271 11.98 -6.20 -15.85
CA LYS A 271 13.42 -6.07 -16.13
C LYS A 271 14.12 -7.43 -16.09
N ALA A 272 13.83 -8.26 -15.08
CA ALA A 272 14.34 -9.63 -15.02
C ALA A 272 13.96 -10.44 -16.26
N VAL A 273 12.70 -10.36 -16.71
CA VAL A 273 12.22 -11.04 -17.93
C VAL A 273 12.92 -10.53 -19.19
N LYS A 274 13.14 -9.22 -19.32
CA LYS A 274 13.95 -8.65 -20.40
C LYS A 274 15.39 -9.16 -20.39
N ALA A 275 15.95 -9.46 -19.22
CA ALA A 275 17.25 -10.08 -19.05
C ALA A 275 17.25 -11.60 -19.32
N GLY A 276 16.07 -12.21 -19.57
CA GLY A 276 15.92 -13.61 -19.92
C GLY A 276 15.30 -14.51 -18.86
N ALA A 277 14.81 -13.95 -17.76
CA ALA A 277 14.13 -14.71 -16.72
C ALA A 277 12.85 -15.37 -17.23
N LYS A 278 12.58 -16.57 -16.73
CA LYS A 278 11.32 -17.29 -17.00
C LYS A 278 10.39 -17.14 -15.80
N VAL A 279 9.14 -16.71 -16.04
CA VAL A 279 8.14 -16.50 -15.01
C VAL A 279 7.05 -17.56 -15.12
N PHE A 280 6.72 -18.16 -13.98
CA PHE A 280 5.60 -19.08 -13.80
C PHE A 280 4.65 -18.53 -12.73
N ILE A 281 3.33 -18.70 -12.92
CA ILE A 281 2.31 -18.15 -12.02
C ILE A 281 1.33 -19.25 -11.62
N ILE A 282 1.07 -19.37 -10.32
CA ILE A 282 0.00 -20.18 -9.73
C ILE A 282 -1.06 -19.22 -9.20
N GLY A 283 -2.24 -19.24 -9.80
CA GLY A 283 -3.37 -18.37 -9.48
C GLY A 283 -4.24 -18.11 -10.70
N PRO A 284 -5.36 -17.38 -10.56
CA PRO A 284 -6.16 -16.89 -11.69
C PRO A 284 -5.31 -16.08 -12.67
N GLU A 285 -5.67 -16.12 -13.94
CA GLU A 285 -4.97 -15.40 -15.01
C GLU A 285 -5.15 -13.87 -14.86
N TRP A 286 -4.08 -13.14 -15.13
CA TRP A 286 -4.03 -11.68 -15.24
C TRP A 286 -2.94 -11.29 -16.23
N ASP A 287 -2.94 -10.05 -16.73
CA ASP A 287 -1.93 -9.56 -17.65
C ASP A 287 -0.68 -9.05 -16.88
N PRO A 288 0.44 -9.78 -16.86
CA PRO A 288 1.66 -9.36 -16.15
C PRO A 288 2.49 -8.32 -16.90
N THR A 289 2.08 -7.93 -18.13
CA THR A 289 2.81 -7.03 -19.04
C THR A 289 4.15 -7.61 -19.57
N TYR A 290 4.39 -8.89 -19.36
CA TYR A 290 5.52 -9.66 -19.86
C TYR A 290 5.16 -11.14 -20.04
N PRO A 291 5.91 -11.91 -20.82
CA PRO A 291 5.66 -13.34 -21.00
C PRO A 291 5.73 -14.11 -19.68
N ALA A 292 4.67 -14.81 -19.34
CA ALA A 292 4.59 -15.68 -18.18
C ALA A 292 3.82 -16.96 -18.51
N THR A 293 4.06 -18.04 -17.76
CA THR A 293 3.36 -19.33 -17.90
C THR A 293 2.44 -19.54 -16.71
N PHE A 294 1.13 -19.50 -16.92
CA PHE A 294 0.15 -19.84 -15.90
C PHE A 294 0.03 -21.35 -15.75
N LEU A 295 0.08 -21.83 -14.51
CA LEU A 295 0.05 -23.25 -14.15
C LEU A 295 -1.31 -23.70 -13.61
N GLY A 296 -2.28 -22.79 -13.52
CA GLY A 296 -3.59 -22.99 -12.90
C GLY A 296 -3.65 -22.43 -11.48
N SER A 297 -4.84 -22.51 -10.87
CA SER A 297 -5.16 -21.88 -9.58
C SER A 297 -5.13 -22.85 -8.39
N ASP A 298 -4.99 -24.16 -8.60
CA ASP A 298 -5.00 -25.17 -7.55
C ASP A 298 -3.63 -25.24 -6.86
N LEU A 299 -3.59 -24.90 -5.57
CA LEU A 299 -2.38 -24.95 -4.74
C LEU A 299 -1.78 -26.34 -4.59
N LYS A 300 -2.52 -27.43 -4.93
CA LYS A 300 -1.96 -28.79 -4.96
C LYS A 300 -0.78 -28.95 -5.93
N ILE A 301 -0.63 -28.03 -6.88
CA ILE A 301 0.55 -27.93 -7.74
C ILE A 301 1.85 -27.86 -6.93
N LEU A 302 1.84 -27.22 -5.75
CA LEU A 302 3.00 -27.13 -4.86
C LEU A 302 3.48 -28.50 -4.38
N ASN A 303 2.56 -29.45 -4.16
CA ASN A 303 2.90 -30.84 -3.77
C ASN A 303 3.47 -31.63 -4.95
N ARG A 304 2.96 -31.39 -6.15
CA ARG A 304 3.36 -32.08 -7.38
C ARG A 304 3.78 -31.09 -8.47
N VAL A 305 4.93 -30.49 -8.26
CA VAL A 305 5.48 -29.49 -9.18
C VAL A 305 5.62 -30.06 -10.60
N PRO A 306 5.08 -29.38 -11.63
CA PRO A 306 5.24 -29.78 -13.03
C PRO A 306 6.71 -29.90 -13.42
N LYS A 307 7.06 -30.91 -14.25
CA LYS A 307 8.44 -31.17 -14.65
C LYS A 307 9.08 -29.94 -15.31
N ALA A 308 8.37 -29.26 -16.21
CA ALA A 308 8.85 -28.07 -16.90
C ALA A 308 9.27 -26.95 -15.93
N LEU A 309 8.46 -26.67 -14.90
CA LEU A 309 8.81 -25.72 -13.83
C LEU A 309 10.02 -26.25 -13.04
N GLY A 310 9.99 -27.52 -12.63
CA GLY A 310 11.05 -28.12 -11.83
C GLY A 310 12.41 -28.09 -12.51
N ASP A 311 12.47 -28.38 -13.81
CA ASP A 311 13.72 -28.37 -14.58
C ASP A 311 14.29 -26.94 -14.72
N VAL A 312 13.43 -25.94 -14.95
CA VAL A 312 13.83 -24.52 -15.05
C VAL A 312 14.34 -24.02 -13.70
N MET A 313 13.58 -24.21 -12.61
CA MET A 313 13.98 -23.72 -11.28
C MET A 313 15.29 -24.35 -10.78
N LYS A 314 15.53 -25.65 -11.07
CA LYS A 314 16.77 -26.34 -10.67
C LYS A 314 17.98 -25.93 -11.50
N SER A 315 17.78 -25.57 -12.76
CA SER A 315 18.87 -25.12 -13.64
C SER A 315 19.23 -23.63 -13.45
N ALA A 316 18.37 -22.89 -12.78
CA ALA A 316 18.52 -21.47 -12.53
C ALA A 316 19.70 -21.17 -11.61
N LYS A 317 20.43 -20.09 -11.88
CA LYS A 317 21.51 -19.60 -11.01
C LYS A 317 20.95 -18.82 -9.81
N ARG A 318 19.87 -18.08 -10.02
CA ARG A 318 19.18 -17.25 -9.03
C ARG A 318 17.66 -17.52 -9.08
N PRO A 319 17.22 -18.73 -8.69
CA PRO A 319 15.80 -19.05 -8.64
C PRO A 319 15.11 -18.23 -7.57
N ALA A 320 13.89 -17.75 -7.83
CA ALA A 320 13.09 -17.01 -6.87
C ALA A 320 11.66 -17.54 -6.80
N VAL A 321 11.08 -17.49 -5.61
CA VAL A 321 9.66 -17.77 -5.33
C VAL A 321 9.07 -16.55 -4.66
N ILE A 322 7.90 -16.09 -5.11
CA ILE A 322 7.14 -14.99 -4.51
C ILE A 322 5.79 -15.54 -4.05
N VAL A 323 5.55 -15.51 -2.74
CA VAL A 323 4.29 -15.96 -2.12
C VAL A 323 3.44 -14.72 -1.81
N GLY A 324 2.29 -14.60 -2.47
CA GLY A 324 1.39 -13.47 -2.28
C GLY A 324 0.30 -13.72 -1.26
N ALA A 325 -0.46 -12.66 -0.97
CA ALA A 325 -1.47 -12.63 0.08
C ALA A 325 -2.60 -13.65 -0.14
N ALA A 326 -3.01 -13.95 -1.38
CA ALA A 326 -4.03 -14.96 -1.65
C ALA A 326 -3.57 -16.38 -1.27
N ALA A 327 -2.28 -16.70 -1.50
CA ALA A 327 -1.70 -17.98 -1.09
C ALA A 327 -1.52 -18.06 0.44
N LEU A 328 -1.08 -16.97 1.07
CA LEU A 328 -0.98 -16.87 2.54
C LEU A 328 -2.34 -17.11 3.21
N GLY A 329 -3.39 -16.49 2.69
CA GLY A 329 -4.76 -16.66 3.20
C GLY A 329 -5.31 -18.08 3.07
N LYS A 330 -4.73 -18.92 2.19
CA LYS A 330 -5.03 -20.36 2.04
C LYS A 330 -4.07 -21.28 2.82
N GLY A 331 -3.19 -20.71 3.65
CA GLY A 331 -2.24 -21.49 4.44
C GLY A 331 -1.10 -22.12 3.63
N ALA A 332 -0.76 -21.57 2.46
CA ALA A 332 0.25 -22.17 1.58
C ALA A 332 1.70 -21.91 2.01
N LEU A 333 1.98 -21.07 3.00
CA LEU A 333 3.33 -20.72 3.44
C LEU A 333 4.21 -21.95 3.77
N PRO A 334 3.77 -22.95 4.58
CA PRO A 334 4.61 -24.11 4.87
C PRO A 334 4.92 -24.97 3.63
N ALA A 335 3.99 -25.00 2.64
CA ALA A 335 4.24 -25.72 1.39
C ALA A 335 5.22 -24.96 0.49
N ALA A 336 5.13 -23.62 0.46
CA ALA A 336 6.08 -22.79 -0.26
C ALA A 336 7.49 -22.87 0.35
N LEU A 337 7.62 -22.89 1.67
CA LEU A 337 8.92 -23.07 2.36
C LEU A 337 9.62 -24.38 1.96
N LYS A 338 8.90 -25.47 1.64
CA LYS A 338 9.51 -26.71 1.12
C LYS A 338 10.19 -26.53 -0.23
N LEU A 339 9.81 -25.49 -0.99
CA LEU A 339 10.46 -25.17 -2.26
C LEU A 339 11.87 -24.62 -2.05
N VAL A 340 12.18 -24.09 -0.86
CA VAL A 340 13.52 -23.58 -0.51
C VAL A 340 14.56 -24.66 -0.74
N ASP A 341 14.41 -25.81 -0.09
CA ASP A 341 15.35 -26.95 -0.25
C ASP A 341 15.20 -27.59 -1.64
N LYS A 342 13.97 -27.70 -2.16
CA LYS A 342 13.69 -28.37 -3.43
C LYS A 342 14.37 -27.70 -4.63
N PHE A 343 14.46 -26.35 -4.62
CA PHE A 343 15.01 -25.55 -5.69
C PHE A 343 16.32 -24.87 -5.33
N ASP A 344 16.84 -25.12 -4.10
CA ASP A 344 18.06 -24.49 -3.60
C ASP A 344 17.95 -22.94 -3.72
N LEU A 345 16.88 -22.38 -3.12
CA LEU A 345 16.55 -20.93 -3.23
C LEU A 345 17.52 -20.06 -2.43
N VAL A 346 18.20 -20.63 -1.41
CA VAL A 346 19.15 -19.90 -0.56
C VAL A 346 20.56 -20.38 -0.87
N ARG A 347 21.38 -19.46 -1.35
CA ARG A 347 22.79 -19.69 -1.74
C ARG A 347 23.64 -18.54 -1.22
N GLU A 348 24.96 -18.68 -1.32
CA GLU A 348 25.86 -17.58 -0.99
C GLU A 348 25.52 -16.32 -1.81
N GLY A 349 25.21 -15.22 -1.10
CA GLY A 349 24.83 -13.94 -1.71
C GLY A 349 23.44 -13.91 -2.40
N TRP A 350 22.59 -14.94 -2.16
CA TRP A 350 21.26 -14.99 -2.72
C TRP A 350 20.24 -15.66 -1.79
N ASN A 351 19.13 -14.98 -1.53
CA ASN A 351 17.95 -15.57 -0.90
C ASN A 351 16.74 -15.34 -1.80
N GLY A 352 16.33 -16.36 -2.53
CA GLY A 352 15.24 -16.31 -3.51
C GLY A 352 13.85 -16.61 -2.94
N PHE A 353 13.70 -16.77 -1.62
CA PHE A 353 12.38 -16.94 -1.01
C PHE A 353 11.81 -15.60 -0.59
N ASN A 354 10.64 -15.25 -1.15
CA ASN A 354 10.02 -13.94 -0.97
C ASN A 354 8.55 -14.07 -0.59
N VAL A 355 8.10 -13.23 0.34
CA VAL A 355 6.69 -13.02 0.65
C VAL A 355 6.32 -11.60 0.27
N LEU A 356 5.26 -11.44 -0.52
CA LEU A 356 4.73 -10.16 -0.92
C LEU A 356 3.48 -9.84 -0.10
N HIS A 357 3.62 -8.86 0.78
CA HIS A 357 2.51 -8.27 1.51
C HIS A 357 1.82 -7.19 0.66
N ILE A 358 0.59 -6.81 1.06
CA ILE A 358 -0.19 -5.77 0.39
C ILE A 358 -0.42 -4.53 1.27
N SER A 359 -0.15 -4.62 2.57
CA SER A 359 -0.41 -3.60 3.58
C SER A 359 0.89 -2.93 4.02
N ALA A 360 0.95 -1.61 4.04
CA ALA A 360 2.10 -0.83 4.51
C ALA A 360 2.43 -1.09 5.99
N ALA A 361 1.41 -1.35 6.82
CA ALA A 361 1.56 -1.63 8.25
C ALA A 361 2.11 -3.04 8.54
N ARG A 362 2.11 -3.96 7.56
CA ARG A 362 2.28 -5.40 7.81
C ARG A 362 3.63 -5.74 8.43
N MET A 363 4.75 -5.39 7.81
CA MET A 363 6.05 -5.79 8.34
C MET A 363 6.34 -5.17 9.70
N ALA A 364 5.99 -3.90 9.91
CA ALA A 364 6.11 -3.26 11.22
C ALA A 364 5.28 -3.99 12.29
N SER A 365 4.06 -4.42 11.97
CA SER A 365 3.21 -5.19 12.89
C SER A 365 3.82 -6.53 13.28
N LEU A 366 4.47 -7.22 12.31
CA LEU A 366 5.15 -8.50 12.57
C LEU A 366 6.38 -8.30 13.47
N MET A 367 7.17 -7.25 13.21
CA MET A 367 8.34 -6.89 14.03
C MET A 367 7.94 -6.53 15.47
N LEU A 368 6.82 -5.85 15.65
CA LEU A 368 6.26 -5.49 16.95
C LEU A 368 5.54 -6.66 17.64
N CYS A 369 5.48 -7.84 17.02
CA CYS A 369 4.65 -8.96 17.49
C CYS A 369 3.21 -8.51 17.79
N PHE A 370 2.63 -7.68 16.89
CA PHE A 370 1.24 -7.23 16.97
C PHE A 370 0.33 -8.26 16.26
N THR A 371 0.46 -9.51 16.65
CA THR A 371 -0.21 -10.65 16.01
C THR A 371 -0.45 -11.77 17.01
N LEU A 372 -1.50 -12.56 16.76
CA LEU A 372 -1.86 -13.73 17.55
C LEU A 372 -1.72 -15.02 16.70
N PRO A 373 -1.37 -16.16 17.28
CA PRO A 373 -1.32 -17.42 16.55
C PRO A 373 -2.63 -17.78 15.84
N GLY A 374 -3.77 -17.59 16.50
CA GLY A 374 -5.11 -17.80 15.94
C GLY A 374 -5.67 -16.62 15.17
N GLY A 375 -4.95 -15.50 15.09
CA GLY A 375 -5.37 -14.30 14.35
C GLY A 375 -6.68 -13.69 14.87
N MET A 376 -7.46 -13.13 13.95
CA MET A 376 -8.77 -12.51 14.27
C MET A 376 -9.76 -13.48 14.94
N SER A 377 -9.66 -14.78 14.64
CA SER A 377 -10.53 -15.80 15.26
C SER A 377 -10.26 -15.96 16.75
N GLU A 378 -9.02 -15.77 17.19
CA GLU A 378 -8.64 -15.81 18.60
C GLU A 378 -9.23 -14.61 19.37
N ILE A 379 -9.17 -13.40 18.77
CA ILE A 379 -9.83 -12.22 19.36
C ILE A 379 -11.36 -12.43 19.43
N ALA A 380 -11.97 -12.94 18.35
CA ALA A 380 -13.42 -13.18 18.33
C ALA A 380 -13.85 -14.22 19.39
N ALA A 381 -13.04 -15.29 19.57
CA ALA A 381 -13.29 -16.31 20.59
C ALA A 381 -13.13 -15.78 22.02
N ALA A 382 -12.21 -14.83 22.24
CA ALA A 382 -12.04 -14.17 23.54
C ALA A 382 -13.19 -13.22 23.88
N ALA A 383 -14.01 -12.80 22.90
CA ALA A 383 -15.17 -11.93 23.03
C ALA A 383 -14.90 -10.68 23.92
N PRO A 384 -13.93 -9.83 23.57
CA PRO A 384 -13.54 -8.68 24.39
C PRO A 384 -14.72 -7.71 24.57
N LYS A 385 -14.85 -7.09 25.75
CA LYS A 385 -15.86 -6.05 25.99
C LYS A 385 -15.60 -4.80 25.14
N VAL A 386 -14.34 -4.48 24.90
CA VAL A 386 -13.92 -3.34 24.08
C VAL A 386 -13.00 -3.81 22.97
N LEU A 387 -13.33 -3.43 21.74
CA LEU A 387 -12.51 -3.63 20.55
C LEU A 387 -12.04 -2.27 20.03
N LEU A 388 -10.75 -2.00 20.16
CA LEU A 388 -10.09 -0.86 19.52
C LEU A 388 -9.76 -1.21 18.07
N SER A 389 -10.43 -0.58 17.13
CA SER A 389 -10.17 -0.71 15.69
C SER A 389 -9.37 0.51 15.22
N LEU A 390 -8.08 0.32 14.99
CA LEU A 390 -7.15 1.37 14.57
C LEU A 390 -7.12 1.42 13.04
N GLY A 391 -8.03 2.16 12.41
CA GLY A 391 -8.16 2.20 10.95
C GLY A 391 -8.47 0.83 10.33
N GLY A 392 -9.18 -0.04 11.05
CA GLY A 392 -9.53 -1.39 10.59
C GLY A 392 -10.75 -1.37 9.67
N ASP A 393 -10.56 -1.04 8.39
CA ASP A 393 -11.64 -0.90 7.41
C ASP A 393 -11.92 -2.16 6.59
N GLU A 394 -11.06 -3.19 6.69
CA GLU A 394 -11.19 -4.43 5.91
C GLU A 394 -11.54 -5.66 6.77
N MET A 395 -11.82 -5.46 8.07
CA MET A 395 -12.19 -6.56 8.98
C MET A 395 -13.68 -6.87 8.93
N ASP A 396 -14.03 -8.12 9.30
CA ASP A 396 -15.43 -8.52 9.53
C ASP A 396 -15.88 -8.14 10.94
N TYR A 397 -16.60 -7.04 11.04
CA TYR A 397 -17.16 -6.55 12.30
C TYR A 397 -18.30 -7.41 12.87
N ALA A 398 -18.93 -8.27 12.06
CA ALA A 398 -20.02 -9.14 12.52
C ALA A 398 -19.54 -10.16 13.57
N ALA A 399 -18.28 -10.58 13.48
CA ALA A 399 -17.66 -11.47 14.45
C ALA A 399 -17.57 -10.87 15.88
N PHE A 400 -17.74 -9.54 16.03
CA PHE A 400 -17.58 -8.80 17.29
C PHE A 400 -18.89 -8.14 17.74
N GLY A 401 -20.02 -8.81 17.54
CA GLY A 401 -21.37 -8.24 17.81
C GLY A 401 -21.61 -7.76 19.23
N SER A 402 -20.98 -8.39 20.24
CA SER A 402 -21.13 -8.05 21.66
C SER A 402 -20.12 -7.01 22.18
N SER A 403 -19.08 -6.70 21.42
CA SER A 403 -18.05 -5.75 21.83
C SER A 403 -18.47 -4.31 21.59
N LEU A 404 -18.09 -3.40 22.50
CA LEU A 404 -18.09 -1.96 22.24
C LEU A 404 -16.99 -1.66 21.22
N LYS A 405 -17.37 -1.26 20.02
CA LYS A 405 -16.46 -1.01 18.90
C LYS A 405 -16.00 0.44 18.90
N VAL A 406 -14.73 0.66 19.20
CA VAL A 406 -14.10 1.97 19.21
C VAL A 406 -13.23 2.08 17.97
N TYR A 407 -13.62 2.93 17.03
CA TYR A 407 -12.83 3.20 15.83
C TYR A 407 -11.92 4.42 16.05
N ILE A 408 -10.63 4.24 15.89
CA ILE A 408 -9.62 5.31 15.88
C ILE A 408 -9.09 5.39 14.46
N GLY A 409 -9.36 6.48 13.77
CA GLY A 409 -8.94 6.61 12.38
C GLY A 409 -9.34 7.94 11.77
N HIS A 410 -8.99 8.14 10.51
CA HIS A 410 -9.01 9.45 9.86
C HIS A 410 -10.13 9.63 8.82
N HIS A 411 -10.78 8.57 8.38
CA HIS A 411 -11.82 8.64 7.33
C HIS A 411 -13.10 7.93 7.75
N GLY A 412 -14.23 8.49 7.33
CA GLY A 412 -15.55 7.85 7.44
C GLY A 412 -15.70 6.77 6.36
N ASP A 413 -15.17 5.58 6.62
CA ASP A 413 -15.26 4.42 5.75
C ASP A 413 -15.88 3.22 6.49
N LYS A 414 -15.71 2.00 6.03
CA LYS A 414 -16.37 0.79 6.55
C LYS A 414 -16.24 0.64 8.06
N GLY A 415 -15.03 0.83 8.62
CA GLY A 415 -14.79 0.72 10.06
C GLY A 415 -15.59 1.74 10.87
N ALA A 416 -15.61 3.00 10.43
CA ALA A 416 -16.35 4.06 11.09
C ALA A 416 -17.88 3.79 11.10
N HIS A 417 -18.43 3.18 10.03
CA HIS A 417 -19.86 2.85 9.97
C HIS A 417 -20.28 1.79 10.98
N HIS A 418 -19.39 0.87 11.32
CA HIS A 418 -19.63 -0.19 12.31
C HIS A 418 -19.33 0.21 13.76
N ALA A 419 -18.68 1.36 13.96
CA ALA A 419 -18.26 1.81 15.28
C ALA A 419 -19.42 2.27 16.18
N ASP A 420 -19.28 2.06 17.48
CA ASP A 420 -20.13 2.65 18.52
C ASP A 420 -19.54 3.98 18.99
N ILE A 421 -18.21 4.10 18.99
CA ILE A 421 -17.47 5.31 19.31
C ILE A 421 -16.45 5.55 18.20
N ILE A 422 -16.34 6.79 17.71
CA ILE A 422 -15.31 7.22 16.77
C ILE A 422 -14.45 8.28 17.45
N LEU A 423 -13.15 8.01 17.47
CA LEU A 423 -12.11 8.94 17.93
C LEU A 423 -11.30 9.39 16.71
N PRO A 424 -11.34 10.67 16.35
CA PRO A 424 -10.75 11.14 15.11
C PRO A 424 -9.21 11.12 15.19
N GLY A 425 -8.60 10.28 14.36
CA GLY A 425 -7.16 10.10 14.24
C GLY A 425 -6.54 10.88 13.09
N ALA A 426 -5.20 10.86 13.02
CA ALA A 426 -4.41 11.51 12.00
C ALA A 426 -4.09 10.57 10.83
N SER A 427 -4.12 11.08 9.59
CA SER A 427 -3.62 10.38 8.42
C SER A 427 -2.09 10.38 8.36
N TYR A 428 -1.51 9.56 7.45
CA TYR A 428 -0.06 9.46 7.27
C TYR A 428 0.63 10.80 6.94
N ALA A 429 -0.07 11.74 6.30
CA ALA A 429 0.44 13.07 5.98
C ALA A 429 0.39 14.05 7.16
N GLU A 430 -0.28 13.70 8.26
CA GLU A 430 -0.58 14.57 9.40
C GLU A 430 0.18 14.19 10.67
N LYS A 431 1.02 13.17 10.60
CA LYS A 431 1.85 12.68 11.71
C LYS A 431 3.24 12.28 11.23
N HIS A 432 4.18 12.18 12.14
CA HIS A 432 5.43 11.45 11.91
C HIS A 432 5.15 9.96 12.08
N GLY A 433 5.85 9.11 11.33
CA GLY A 433 5.66 7.67 11.47
C GLY A 433 6.76 6.84 10.84
N THR A 434 7.03 5.70 11.46
CA THR A 434 7.94 4.68 10.97
C THR A 434 7.14 3.60 10.23
N TYR A 435 7.55 3.30 9.00
CA TYR A 435 6.98 2.25 8.17
C TYR A 435 8.04 1.22 7.79
N VAL A 436 7.63 -0.03 7.66
CA VAL A 436 8.52 -1.09 7.19
C VAL A 436 7.88 -1.74 5.97
N ASN A 437 8.55 -1.65 4.83
CA ASN A 437 8.04 -2.23 3.59
C ASN A 437 8.18 -3.76 3.55
N THR A 438 7.64 -4.40 2.51
CA THR A 438 7.62 -5.88 2.41
C THR A 438 9.02 -6.50 2.27
N GLU A 439 10.07 -5.74 1.89
CA GLU A 439 11.47 -6.23 1.91
C GLU A 439 12.15 -6.06 3.28
N GLY A 440 11.42 -5.54 4.28
CA GLY A 440 11.95 -5.30 5.62
C GLY A 440 12.77 -4.02 5.76
N ARG A 441 12.60 -3.08 4.84
CA ARG A 441 13.26 -1.77 4.90
C ARG A 441 12.48 -0.83 5.80
N VAL A 442 13.14 -0.36 6.85
CA VAL A 442 12.63 0.68 7.75
C VAL A 442 12.77 2.04 7.08
N GLN A 443 11.69 2.82 7.10
CA GLN A 443 11.61 4.12 6.45
C GLN A 443 10.82 5.10 7.33
N PHE A 444 11.20 6.39 7.31
CA PHE A 444 10.56 7.42 8.11
C PHE A 444 9.75 8.39 7.25
N ALA A 445 8.53 8.69 7.69
CA ALA A 445 7.66 9.69 7.10
C ALA A 445 7.55 10.91 8.02
N GLU A 446 7.65 12.10 7.44
CA GLU A 446 7.52 13.36 8.16
C GLU A 446 6.12 13.94 8.04
N LYS A 447 5.70 14.67 9.08
CA LYS A 447 4.42 15.41 9.11
C LYS A 447 4.42 16.56 8.11
N ALA A 448 3.53 16.50 7.12
CA ALA A 448 3.40 17.51 6.08
C ALA A 448 2.39 18.60 6.43
N VAL A 449 1.23 18.23 6.99
CA VAL A 449 0.10 19.10 7.32
C VAL A 449 -0.46 18.78 8.73
N PHE A 450 -1.36 19.62 9.21
CA PHE A 450 -2.05 19.39 10.48
C PHE A 450 -3.38 18.66 10.24
N ALA A 451 -3.75 17.80 11.18
CA ALA A 451 -5.04 17.14 11.19
C ALA A 451 -6.20 18.15 11.33
N PRO A 452 -7.38 17.87 10.76
CA PRO A 452 -8.53 18.76 10.80
C PRO A 452 -9.28 18.70 12.15
N GLY A 453 -9.91 19.80 12.55
CA GLY A 453 -10.79 19.87 13.72
C GLY A 453 -10.15 19.37 15.01
N ASP A 454 -10.84 18.46 15.67
CA ASP A 454 -10.39 17.82 16.92
C ASP A 454 -9.55 16.56 16.71
N ALA A 455 -9.23 16.21 15.47
CA ALA A 455 -8.40 15.04 15.19
C ALA A 455 -7.00 15.18 15.80
N ARG A 456 -6.48 14.07 16.33
CA ARG A 456 -5.20 13.99 17.03
C ARG A 456 -4.35 12.85 16.46
N GLU A 457 -3.05 12.91 16.68
CA GLU A 457 -2.16 11.78 16.39
C GLU A 457 -2.59 10.57 17.24
N ASP A 458 -2.71 9.41 16.64
CA ASP A 458 -3.34 8.23 17.23
C ASP A 458 -2.70 7.81 18.55
N TRP A 459 -1.36 7.91 18.66
CA TRP A 459 -0.65 7.60 19.90
C TRP A 459 -1.06 8.51 21.07
N THR A 460 -1.39 9.79 20.81
CA THR A 460 -1.84 10.73 21.85
C THR A 460 -3.24 10.37 22.34
N ILE A 461 -4.10 9.89 21.46
CA ILE A 461 -5.44 9.37 21.81
C ILE A 461 -5.30 8.15 22.73
N LEU A 462 -4.43 7.20 22.36
CA LEU A 462 -4.16 5.99 23.15
C LEU A 462 -3.53 6.32 24.51
N ARG A 463 -2.61 7.31 24.56
CA ARG A 463 -2.03 7.79 25.80
C ARG A 463 -3.06 8.44 26.73
N ALA A 464 -3.96 9.26 26.19
CA ALA A 464 -5.06 9.87 26.95
C ALA A 464 -6.08 8.83 27.42
N LEU A 465 -6.37 7.81 26.59
CA LEU A 465 -7.23 6.69 26.97
C LEU A 465 -6.61 5.88 28.12
N ALA A 466 -5.28 5.69 28.13
CA ALA A 466 -4.59 5.03 29.24
C ALA A 466 -4.83 5.75 30.59
N ASP A 467 -4.76 7.08 30.61
CA ASP A 467 -5.09 7.87 31.80
C ASP A 467 -6.56 7.68 32.23
N ALA A 468 -7.49 7.72 31.29
CA ALA A 468 -8.92 7.51 31.59
C ALA A 468 -9.20 6.10 32.14
N LEU A 469 -8.42 5.10 31.73
CA LEU A 469 -8.47 3.73 32.25
C LEU A 469 -7.67 3.55 33.55
N GLY A 470 -6.91 4.56 33.99
CA GLY A 470 -6.04 4.49 35.16
C GLY A 470 -4.94 3.42 35.00
N VAL A 471 -4.30 3.36 33.82
CA VAL A 471 -3.15 2.51 33.53
C VAL A 471 -1.97 3.34 33.00
N THR A 472 -0.75 2.83 33.13
CA THR A 472 0.47 3.53 32.70
C THR A 472 1.10 2.84 31.50
N VAL A 473 1.43 3.59 30.44
CA VAL A 473 2.00 3.07 29.20
C VAL A 473 3.50 3.36 29.02
N GLY A 474 4.10 4.15 29.94
CA GLY A 474 5.55 4.37 29.99
C GLY A 474 6.09 5.45 29.06
N PHE A 475 5.23 6.26 28.41
CA PHE A 475 5.62 7.38 27.56
C PHE A 475 4.58 8.51 27.65
N ASP A 476 5.07 9.77 27.62
CA ASP A 476 4.28 11.00 27.65
C ASP A 476 4.59 11.93 26.46
N SER A 477 5.60 11.60 25.66
CA SER A 477 5.99 12.35 24.45
C SER A 477 6.30 11.39 23.31
N PHE A 478 6.32 11.93 22.08
CA PHE A 478 6.67 11.15 20.89
C PHE A 478 8.09 10.58 20.97
N ASP A 479 9.05 11.37 21.48
CA ASP A 479 10.43 10.92 21.66
C ASP A 479 10.54 9.76 22.66
N GLN A 480 9.76 9.79 23.75
CA GLN A 480 9.71 8.69 24.72
C GLN A 480 9.04 7.45 24.12
N LEU A 481 7.99 7.63 23.32
CA LEU A 481 7.33 6.55 22.60
C LEU A 481 8.31 5.86 21.64
N GLN A 482 9.02 6.65 20.81
CA GLN A 482 10.03 6.12 19.89
C GLN A 482 11.17 5.42 20.64
N ALA A 483 11.70 6.03 21.71
CA ALA A 483 12.74 5.42 22.52
C ALA A 483 12.29 4.06 23.11
N ALA A 484 11.05 3.96 23.60
CA ALA A 484 10.49 2.72 24.12
C ALA A 484 10.30 1.67 23.01
N MET A 485 9.81 2.08 21.83
CA MET A 485 9.66 1.23 20.66
C MET A 485 11.01 0.69 20.18
N ILE A 486 12.01 1.54 20.04
CA ILE A 486 13.38 1.18 19.62
C ILE A 486 14.04 0.26 20.67
N ALA A 487 13.82 0.51 21.95
CA ALA A 487 14.31 -0.38 23.01
C ALA A 487 13.72 -1.79 22.92
N ALA A 488 12.44 -1.90 22.51
CA ALA A 488 11.77 -3.17 22.29
C ALA A 488 12.18 -3.85 20.97
N VAL A 489 12.36 -3.06 19.90
CA VAL A 489 12.71 -3.53 18.55
C VAL A 489 13.79 -2.62 17.97
N PRO A 490 15.08 -2.88 18.24
CA PRO A 490 16.17 -1.99 17.83
C PRO A 490 16.25 -1.70 16.33
N ALA A 491 15.84 -2.64 15.49
CA ALA A 491 15.83 -2.47 14.04
C ALA A 491 14.93 -1.32 13.56
N LEU A 492 13.93 -0.90 14.34
CA LEU A 492 13.06 0.23 13.99
C LEU A 492 13.71 1.61 14.22
N GLY A 493 14.90 1.66 14.79
CA GLY A 493 15.62 2.90 15.09
C GLY A 493 16.50 3.42 13.97
N GLU A 494 16.76 2.62 12.93
CA GLU A 494 17.65 2.99 11.83
C GLU A 494 16.97 2.79 10.47
N GLU A 495 17.09 3.78 9.57
CA GLU A 495 16.60 3.67 8.21
C GLU A 495 17.43 2.63 7.43
N GLY A 496 16.77 1.71 6.74
CA GLY A 496 17.44 0.70 5.94
C GLY A 496 16.88 -0.70 6.10
N LEU A 497 17.53 -1.69 5.48
CA LEU A 497 17.12 -3.10 5.54
C LEU A 497 17.44 -3.69 6.91
N ALA A 498 16.43 -4.28 7.54
CA ALA A 498 16.60 -5.05 8.76
C ALA A 498 17.08 -6.48 8.42
N ASP A 499 17.96 -7.03 9.25
CA ASP A 499 18.40 -8.42 9.14
C ASP A 499 17.47 -9.35 9.94
N TYR A 500 16.80 -10.27 9.27
CA TYR A 500 15.89 -11.24 9.88
C TYR A 500 16.50 -12.63 10.03
N GLY A 501 17.79 -12.79 9.72
CA GLY A 501 18.51 -14.05 9.85
C GLY A 501 18.14 -15.09 8.80
N ALA A 502 18.32 -16.37 9.16
CA ALA A 502 18.12 -17.49 8.25
C ALA A 502 16.65 -17.94 8.19
N LEU A 503 16.23 -18.46 7.04
CA LEU A 503 14.93 -19.11 6.87
C LEU A 503 14.83 -20.34 7.79
N PRO A 504 13.64 -20.62 8.34
CA PRO A 504 13.41 -21.81 9.12
C PRO A 504 13.39 -23.05 8.19
N LYS A 505 13.77 -24.20 8.73
CA LYS A 505 13.52 -25.46 8.02
C LYS A 505 12.02 -25.72 7.96
N ALA A 506 11.55 -26.18 6.80
CA ALA A 506 10.15 -26.51 6.61
C ALA A 506 9.76 -27.73 7.43
N ASP A 507 9.09 -27.54 8.56
CA ASP A 507 8.57 -28.61 9.41
C ASP A 507 7.09 -28.90 9.10
N GLY A 508 6.77 -30.20 9.04
CA GLY A 508 5.40 -30.70 9.05
C GLY A 508 4.67 -30.80 7.70
N GLY A 509 3.59 -31.54 7.71
CA GLY A 509 2.64 -31.67 6.59
C GLY A 509 1.79 -30.42 6.48
N ALA A 510 2.05 -29.58 5.49
CA ALA A 510 1.17 -28.45 5.21
C ALA A 510 -0.21 -28.96 4.79
N LYS A 511 -1.21 -28.72 5.62
CA LYS A 511 -2.60 -28.78 5.19
C LYS A 511 -2.95 -27.39 4.65
N PHE A 512 -2.96 -27.28 3.36
CA PHE A 512 -3.57 -26.16 2.67
C PHE A 512 -4.65 -26.73 1.76
N GLU A 513 -5.75 -26.06 1.65
CA GLU A 513 -6.88 -26.54 0.86
C GLU A 513 -7.29 -25.46 -0.14
N GLY A 514 -7.58 -25.93 -1.32
CA GLY A 514 -8.38 -25.25 -2.30
C GLY A 514 -7.63 -24.53 -3.38
N GLU A 515 -8.44 -23.93 -4.19
CA GLU A 515 -8.11 -23.14 -5.35
C GLU A 515 -8.06 -21.65 -4.95
N ILE A 516 -7.13 -20.92 -5.53
CA ILE A 516 -7.12 -19.46 -5.47
C ILE A 516 -8.19 -18.97 -6.45
N THR A 517 -9.30 -18.48 -5.93
CA THR A 517 -10.46 -18.02 -6.73
C THR A 517 -10.40 -16.53 -7.08
N GLY A 518 -9.42 -15.80 -6.55
CA GLY A 518 -9.22 -14.37 -6.78
C GLY A 518 -8.10 -13.80 -5.93
N TYR A 519 -7.79 -12.55 -6.17
CA TYR A 519 -6.78 -11.80 -5.44
C TYR A 519 -7.43 -10.83 -4.45
N PRO A 520 -6.74 -10.43 -3.36
CA PRO A 520 -7.25 -9.46 -2.39
C PRO A 520 -7.57 -8.10 -3.01
N SER A 521 -6.69 -7.62 -3.88
CA SER A 521 -6.91 -6.38 -4.62
C SER A 521 -7.86 -6.63 -5.80
N LYS A 522 -9.12 -6.22 -5.64
CA LYS A 522 -10.17 -6.34 -6.69
C LYS A 522 -10.24 -5.11 -7.58
N ASP A 523 -9.80 -3.98 -7.06
CA ASP A 523 -9.73 -2.70 -7.73
C ASP A 523 -8.41 -2.03 -7.34
N PHE A 524 -7.61 -1.69 -8.34
CA PHE A 524 -6.31 -1.06 -8.12
C PHE A 524 -6.42 0.34 -7.50
N TYR A 525 -7.46 1.08 -7.87
CA TYR A 525 -7.61 2.49 -7.47
C TYR A 525 -8.28 2.67 -6.11
N LEU A 526 -9.05 1.70 -5.60
CA LEU A 526 -9.90 1.84 -4.40
C LEU A 526 -9.46 0.93 -3.23
N THR A 527 -8.14 0.72 -3.07
CA THR A 527 -7.58 -0.26 -2.12
C THR A 527 -7.67 0.13 -0.65
N ASN A 528 -7.80 1.41 -0.32
CA ASN A 528 -7.74 1.90 1.06
C ASN A 528 -8.75 3.06 1.30
N PRO A 529 -9.00 3.46 2.57
CA PRO A 529 -10.00 4.51 2.89
C PRO A 529 -9.71 5.87 2.25
N ILE A 530 -8.44 6.25 2.09
CA ILE A 530 -8.04 7.52 1.46
C ILE A 530 -8.39 7.47 -0.03
N ALA A 531 -8.00 6.39 -0.69
CA ALA A 531 -8.28 6.17 -2.10
C ALA A 531 -9.79 6.10 -2.39
N ARG A 532 -10.57 5.41 -1.51
CA ARG A 532 -12.04 5.37 -1.62
C ARG A 532 -12.73 6.70 -1.36
N ALA A 533 -12.07 7.62 -0.65
CA ALA A 533 -12.56 9.00 -0.47
C ALA A 533 -12.16 9.93 -1.62
N SER A 534 -11.18 9.54 -2.44
CA SER A 534 -10.65 10.31 -3.57
C SER A 534 -11.62 10.30 -4.75
N GLU A 535 -12.01 11.49 -5.22
CA GLU A 535 -12.80 11.63 -6.44
C GLU A 535 -12.00 11.27 -7.69
N VAL A 536 -10.70 11.55 -7.68
CA VAL A 536 -9.79 11.19 -8.78
C VAL A 536 -9.66 9.67 -8.88
N MET A 537 -9.47 8.97 -7.77
CA MET A 537 -9.36 7.50 -7.77
C MET A 537 -10.68 6.83 -8.14
N GLN A 538 -11.81 7.36 -7.65
CA GLN A 538 -13.12 6.86 -8.04
C GLN A 538 -13.32 7.00 -9.55
N ARG A 539 -12.98 8.15 -10.12
CA ARG A 539 -13.05 8.38 -11.56
C ARG A 539 -12.14 7.43 -12.35
N CYS A 540 -10.92 7.16 -11.86
CA CYS A 540 -10.03 6.17 -12.48
C CYS A 540 -10.62 4.77 -12.46
N SER A 541 -11.22 4.35 -11.35
CA SER A 541 -11.91 3.07 -11.25
C SER A 541 -13.07 2.97 -12.25
N ASP A 542 -13.94 3.98 -12.29
CA ASP A 542 -15.12 3.99 -13.16
C ASP A 542 -14.74 3.99 -14.65
N GLU A 543 -13.79 4.85 -15.06
CA GLU A 543 -13.41 5.00 -16.47
C GLU A 543 -12.45 3.90 -16.96
N LEU A 544 -11.45 3.53 -16.16
CA LEU A 544 -10.35 2.67 -16.62
C LEU A 544 -10.59 1.19 -16.34
N LEU A 545 -11.31 0.84 -15.28
CA LEU A 545 -11.58 -0.55 -14.93
C LEU A 545 -13.02 -0.98 -15.28
N HIS A 546 -13.99 -0.09 -15.15
CA HIS A 546 -15.40 -0.45 -15.35
C HIS A 546 -16.00 0.08 -16.66
N GLY A 547 -15.20 0.80 -17.48
CA GLY A 547 -15.60 1.21 -18.82
C GLY A 547 -16.79 2.18 -18.84
N ALA A 548 -16.95 3.02 -17.81
CA ALA A 548 -17.97 4.05 -17.81
C ALA A 548 -17.73 5.03 -18.97
N ASP A 549 -18.75 5.26 -19.80
CA ASP A 549 -18.69 6.18 -20.93
C ASP A 549 -18.27 7.57 -20.46
N VAL A 550 -17.18 8.08 -21.01
CA VAL A 550 -16.70 9.45 -20.82
C VAL A 550 -17.67 10.40 -21.53
N LYS A 551 -18.86 10.58 -21.01
CA LYS A 551 -19.72 11.69 -21.37
C LYS A 551 -19.38 12.86 -20.49
N GLU A 552 -18.84 13.93 -21.12
CA GLU A 552 -18.50 15.22 -20.52
C GLU A 552 -17.11 15.36 -19.86
N ALA A 553 -16.08 15.49 -20.66
CA ALA A 553 -14.85 16.16 -20.24
C ALA A 553 -14.18 16.90 -21.40
N ALA A 554 -14.97 17.45 -22.30
CA ALA A 554 -14.54 18.33 -23.38
C ALA A 554 -15.07 19.76 -23.17
N GLU A 555 -14.77 20.38 -22.01
CA GLU A 555 -14.79 21.83 -21.81
C GLU A 555 -13.52 22.32 -21.12
#